data_33bb68944703892a6b0b9b9c11b27fbb
#
_entry.id   33bb68944703892a6b0b9b9c11b27fbb
#
_cell.length_a   1.000
_cell.length_b   1.000
_cell.length_c   1.000
_cell.angle_alpha   90.00
_cell.angle_beta   90.00
_cell.angle_gamma   90.00
#
_symmetry.space_group_name_H-M   'P 1'
#
loop_
_entity.id
_entity.type
_entity.pdbx_description
1 polymer ?
#
loop_
_entity_poly.entity_id
_entity_poly.type
_entity_poly.pdbx_seq_one_letter_code
_entity_poly.pdbx_strand_id
1 'polypeptide(L)'
;LSLTGGGGVSWDFVRKTVMPSATYSFTHDIAGRAGTPFEVYSLELDRHSLGARLELVINRESLLDVGVDAGFEVGHQEKPYRYVPLFAPDIVSAIGAGMPVDAVNAARLPGRTEERLPTTRQRYAFSARFAQRLADSTFLIDQRLYADSWGVKASTTNLRVVFDLSRRVNI
;
A
#
# COMPACT_ATOMS: atom_id res chain seq x y z
N LEU A 1 -8.80 15.84 -8.38
CA LEU A 1 -7.58 16.65 -8.46
C LEU A 1 -6.58 16.09 -7.48
N SER A 2 -5.31 15.96 -7.87
CA SER A 2 -4.23 15.52 -6.99
C SER A 2 -3.00 16.40 -7.23
N LEU A 3 -2.41 16.88 -6.15
CA LEU A 3 -1.15 17.61 -6.16
C LEU A 3 -0.14 16.84 -5.30
N THR A 4 0.99 16.47 -5.89
CA THR A 4 2.06 15.77 -5.17
C THR A 4 3.38 16.51 -5.33
N GLY A 5 4.09 16.68 -4.23
CA GLY A 5 5.44 17.19 -4.18
C GLY A 5 6.30 16.33 -3.25
N GLY A 6 7.57 16.20 -3.55
CA GLY A 6 8.47 15.42 -2.71
C GLY A 6 9.92 15.51 -3.14
N GLY A 7 10.78 14.92 -2.35
CA GLY A 7 12.21 14.85 -2.60
C GLY A 7 12.86 13.73 -1.82
N GLY A 8 14.10 13.45 -2.17
CA GLY A 8 14.90 12.44 -1.48
C GLY A 8 16.37 12.75 -1.56
N VAL A 9 17.10 12.10 -0.67
CA VAL A 9 18.55 12.20 -0.58
C VAL A 9 19.14 10.80 -0.46
N SER A 10 20.28 10.61 -1.06
CA SER A 10 21.06 9.38 -0.92
C SER A 10 22.53 9.73 -0.74
N TRP A 11 23.24 8.88 -0.02
CA TRP A 11 24.67 9.03 0.22
C TRP A 11 25.40 7.74 -0.12
N ASP A 12 26.57 7.88 -0.69
CA ASP A 12 27.46 6.77 -0.99
C ASP A 12 28.60 6.75 0.03
N PHE A 13 28.66 5.71 0.84
CA PHE A 13 29.75 5.50 1.78
C PHE A 13 30.58 4.28 1.38
N VAL A 14 31.84 4.26 1.85
CA VAL A 14 32.75 3.11 1.74
C VAL A 14 32.81 2.57 0.29
N ARG A 15 33.10 3.46 -0.66
CA ARG A 15 33.17 3.14 -2.11
C ARG A 15 31.88 2.48 -2.64
N LYS A 16 30.71 2.99 -2.23
CA LYS A 16 29.37 2.50 -2.63
C LYS A 16 29.05 1.09 -2.12
N THR A 17 29.58 0.69 -0.98
CA THR A 17 29.18 -0.55 -0.33
C THR A 17 28.06 -0.32 0.69
N VAL A 18 27.87 0.92 1.14
CA VAL A 18 26.82 1.32 2.08
C VAL A 18 26.13 2.56 1.51
N MET A 19 24.87 2.43 1.15
CA MET A 19 24.10 3.48 0.48
C MET A 19 22.78 3.73 1.25
N PRO A 20 22.79 4.58 2.29
CA PRO A 20 21.56 5.03 2.91
C PRO A 20 20.84 6.05 2.02
N SER A 21 19.51 6.01 2.07
CA SER A 21 18.65 6.99 1.43
C SER A 21 17.45 7.32 2.30
N ALA A 22 16.93 8.53 2.13
CA ALA A 22 15.70 8.98 2.76
C ALA A 22 14.85 9.73 1.75
N THR A 23 13.55 9.54 1.83
CA THR A 23 12.57 10.17 0.95
C THR A 23 11.42 10.75 1.76
N TYR A 24 10.88 11.84 1.27
CA TYR A 24 9.65 12.43 1.78
C TYR A 24 8.78 12.86 0.61
N SER A 25 7.47 12.62 0.72
CA SER A 25 6.49 13.20 -0.20
C SER A 25 5.24 13.64 0.54
N PHE A 26 4.64 14.68 0.02
CA PHE A 26 3.33 15.19 0.41
C PHE A 26 2.39 15.11 -0.78
N THR A 27 1.17 14.67 -0.55
CA THR A 27 0.11 14.62 -1.55
C THR A 27 -1.16 15.21 -0.96
N HIS A 28 -1.74 16.17 -1.67
CA HIS A 28 -3.07 16.71 -1.40
C HIS A 28 -4.02 16.23 -2.49
N ASP A 29 -5.05 15.49 -2.09
CA ASP A 29 -6.06 14.93 -2.99
C ASP A 29 -7.41 15.56 -2.73
N ILE A 30 -8.09 15.97 -3.79
CA ILE A 30 -9.50 16.38 -3.76
C ILE A 30 -10.27 15.43 -4.67
N ALA A 31 -11.16 14.63 -4.08
CA ALA A 31 -12.04 13.72 -4.78
C ALA A 31 -13.46 14.30 -4.82
N GLY A 32 -14.03 14.39 -6.01
CA GLY A 32 -15.43 14.82 -6.23
C GLY A 32 -16.26 13.66 -6.76
N ARG A 33 -17.52 13.99 -7.03
CA ARG A 33 -18.49 13.08 -7.64
C ARG A 33 -18.80 13.54 -9.06
N ALA A 34 -18.84 12.63 -10.03
CA ALA A 34 -19.18 12.98 -11.41
C ALA A 34 -20.55 13.68 -11.49
N GLY A 35 -20.61 14.79 -12.22
CA GLY A 35 -21.83 15.59 -12.37
C GLY A 35 -22.17 16.47 -11.16
N THR A 36 -21.32 16.55 -10.14
CA THR A 36 -21.51 17.41 -8.97
C THR A 36 -20.34 18.41 -8.88
N PRO A 37 -20.60 19.74 -8.78
CA PRO A 37 -19.55 20.72 -8.58
C PRO A 37 -18.77 20.47 -7.27
N PHE A 38 -17.49 20.81 -7.25
CA PHE A 38 -16.61 20.62 -6.07
C PHE A 38 -17.08 21.45 -4.86
N GLU A 39 -17.71 22.61 -5.08
CA GLU A 39 -18.27 23.44 -4.02
C GLU A 39 -19.46 22.77 -3.31
N VAL A 40 -20.14 21.83 -4.00
CA VAL A 40 -21.28 21.10 -3.45
C VAL A 40 -20.84 19.79 -2.79
N TYR A 41 -19.85 19.12 -3.38
CA TYR A 41 -19.32 17.86 -2.86
C TYR A 41 -17.85 17.68 -3.21
N SER A 42 -17.01 17.70 -2.19
CA SER A 42 -15.61 17.33 -2.28
C SER A 42 -15.15 16.62 -1.00
N LEU A 43 -14.23 15.70 -1.16
CA LEU A 43 -13.55 14.98 -0.10
C LEU A 43 -12.06 15.29 -0.20
N GLU A 44 -11.47 15.84 0.83
CA GLU A 44 -10.05 16.21 0.88
C GLU A 44 -9.26 15.20 1.71
N LEU A 45 -8.07 14.88 1.24
CA LEU A 45 -7.16 13.95 1.89
C LEU A 45 -5.72 14.40 1.72
N ASP A 46 -5.05 14.64 2.84
CA ASP A 46 -3.63 14.92 2.91
C ASP A 46 -2.86 13.65 3.27
N ARG A 47 -1.78 13.41 2.55
CA ARG A 47 -0.90 12.26 2.77
C ARG A 47 0.55 12.70 2.86
N HIS A 48 1.20 12.31 3.95
CA HIS A 48 2.64 12.43 4.13
C HIS A 48 3.24 11.03 4.05
N SER A 49 4.27 10.85 3.23
CA SER A 49 5.00 9.59 3.12
C SER A 49 6.47 9.82 3.41
N LEU A 50 7.01 9.03 4.32
CA LEU A 50 8.42 9.02 4.71
C LEU A 50 8.99 7.64 4.39
N GLY A 51 10.14 7.60 3.75
CA GLY A 51 10.88 6.37 3.49
C GLY A 51 12.32 6.51 3.94
N ALA A 52 12.87 5.47 4.54
CA ALA A 52 14.30 5.34 4.77
C ALA A 52 14.76 3.97 4.30
N ARG A 53 15.87 3.92 3.60
CA ARG A 53 16.41 2.69 3.01
C ARG A 53 17.90 2.62 3.19
N LEU A 54 18.41 1.42 3.41
CA LEU A 54 19.83 1.12 3.49
C LEU A 54 20.14 -0.04 2.56
N GLU A 55 20.92 0.23 1.53
CA GLU A 55 21.46 -0.79 0.65
C GLU A 55 22.91 -1.11 1.05
N LEU A 56 23.21 -2.39 1.21
CA LEU A 56 24.50 -2.91 1.64
C LEU A 56 25.02 -3.91 0.62
N VAL A 57 26.13 -3.59 -0.02
CA VAL A 57 26.89 -4.52 -0.84
C VAL A 57 27.83 -5.29 0.09
N ILE A 58 27.42 -6.51 0.50
CA ILE A 58 28.16 -7.33 1.45
C ILE A 58 29.45 -7.84 0.80
N ASN A 59 29.33 -8.31 -0.45
CA ASN A 59 30.44 -8.74 -1.28
C ASN A 59 30.03 -8.69 -2.77
N ARG A 60 30.84 -9.23 -3.67
CA ARG A 60 30.56 -9.22 -5.13
C ARG A 60 29.33 -10.04 -5.54
N GLU A 61 28.86 -10.90 -4.69
CA GLU A 61 27.79 -11.87 -4.96
C GLU A 61 26.55 -11.63 -4.07
N SER A 62 26.66 -10.77 -3.03
CA SER A 62 25.63 -10.60 -2.02
C SER A 62 25.26 -9.14 -1.81
N LEU A 63 23.95 -8.86 -1.91
CA LEU A 63 23.35 -7.57 -1.66
C LEU A 63 22.24 -7.71 -0.60
N LEU A 64 22.20 -6.78 0.33
CA LEU A 64 21.11 -6.63 1.29
C LEU A 64 20.52 -5.23 1.20
N ASP A 65 19.22 -5.13 0.99
CA ASP A 65 18.44 -3.88 1.04
C ASP A 65 17.45 -3.99 2.19
N VAL A 66 17.46 -3.03 3.10
CA VAL A 66 16.48 -2.92 4.18
C VAL A 66 15.84 -1.54 4.16
N GLY A 67 14.54 -1.49 4.40
CA GLY A 67 13.79 -0.25 4.33
C GLY A 67 12.66 -0.18 5.35
N VAL A 68 12.34 1.05 5.73
CA VAL A 68 11.16 1.39 6.52
C VAL A 68 10.37 2.48 5.81
N ASP A 69 9.06 2.32 5.77
CA ASP A 69 8.13 3.30 5.22
C ASP A 69 7.12 3.68 6.31
N ALA A 70 6.84 4.97 6.45
CA ALA A 70 5.78 5.50 7.28
C ALA A 70 4.87 6.42 6.46
N GLY A 71 3.56 6.23 6.61
CA GLY A 71 2.54 7.05 5.95
C GLY A 71 1.57 7.63 6.97
N PHE A 72 1.29 8.91 6.84
CA PHE A 72 0.34 9.63 7.69
C PHE A 72 -0.72 10.26 6.79
N GLU A 73 -1.96 9.90 7.01
CA GLU A 73 -3.10 10.38 6.24
C GLU A 73 -4.07 11.12 7.16
N VAL A 74 -4.50 12.29 6.73
CA VAL A 74 -5.47 13.14 7.42
C VAL A 74 -6.50 13.64 6.43
N GLY A 75 -7.78 13.44 6.71
CA GLY A 75 -8.87 13.83 5.84
C GLY A 75 -9.83 12.69 5.56
N HIS A 76 -10.59 12.82 4.51
CA HIS A 76 -11.63 11.86 4.14
C HIS A 76 -11.02 10.63 3.47
N GLN A 77 -11.18 9.47 4.10
CA GLN A 77 -10.69 8.17 3.60
C GLN A 77 -11.74 7.44 2.75
N GLU A 78 -12.98 7.95 2.75
CA GLU A 78 -14.11 7.40 2.04
C GLU A 78 -13.95 7.57 0.52
N LYS A 79 -14.60 6.68 -0.21
CA LYS A 79 -14.66 6.80 -1.66
C LYS A 79 -16.03 7.35 -2.08
N PRO A 80 -16.08 8.36 -2.98
CA PRO A 80 -17.31 9.07 -3.38
C PRO A 80 -18.44 8.18 -3.90
N TYR A 81 -18.11 6.95 -4.30
CA TYR A 81 -19.06 6.01 -4.92
C TYR A 81 -19.33 4.78 -4.06
N ARG A 82 -18.79 4.74 -2.84
CA ARG A 82 -18.95 3.60 -1.96
C ARG A 82 -20.08 3.83 -0.96
N TYR A 83 -21.04 2.93 -0.97
CA TYR A 83 -22.23 3.00 -0.14
C TYR A 83 -22.37 1.74 0.70
N VAL A 84 -22.85 1.92 1.93
CA VAL A 84 -23.19 0.80 2.83
C VAL A 84 -24.65 0.43 2.56
N PRO A 85 -24.95 -0.83 2.22
CA PRO A 85 -26.33 -1.29 2.09
C PRO A 85 -27.02 -1.27 3.45
N LEU A 86 -28.28 -0.81 3.48
CA LEU A 86 -29.12 -0.81 4.68
C LEU A 86 -30.10 -1.98 4.63
N PHE A 87 -30.31 -2.60 5.78
CA PHE A 87 -31.27 -3.68 5.98
C PHE A 87 -32.16 -3.37 7.18
N ALA A 88 -33.40 -3.81 7.14
CA ALA A 88 -34.28 -3.75 8.32
C ALA A 88 -33.76 -4.70 9.41
N PRO A 89 -33.82 -4.33 10.70
CA PRO A 89 -33.27 -5.14 11.80
C PRO A 89 -33.81 -6.57 11.87
N ASP A 90 -35.06 -6.76 11.50
CA ASP A 90 -35.74 -8.05 11.45
C ASP A 90 -35.26 -8.97 10.31
N ILE A 91 -34.72 -8.36 9.24
CA ILE A 91 -34.20 -9.10 8.07
C ILE A 91 -32.74 -9.51 8.26
N VAL A 92 -31.94 -8.76 9.05
CA VAL A 92 -30.54 -9.03 9.26
C VAL A 92 -30.27 -10.47 9.72
N SER A 93 -31.07 -10.99 10.62
CA SER A 93 -30.96 -12.36 11.13
C SER A 93 -31.28 -13.43 10.09
N ALA A 94 -32.01 -13.09 9.03
CA ALA A 94 -32.36 -13.99 7.94
C ALA A 94 -31.33 -14.04 6.82
N ILE A 95 -30.36 -13.07 6.80
CA ILE A 95 -29.27 -13.03 5.82
C ILE A 95 -28.13 -13.90 6.32
N GLY A 96 -28.08 -15.14 5.83
CA GLY A 96 -27.03 -16.10 6.19
C GLY A 96 -25.77 -15.97 5.33
N ALA A 97 -24.65 -16.48 5.83
CA ALA A 97 -23.41 -16.60 5.05
C ALA A 97 -23.63 -17.51 3.83
N GLY A 98 -23.15 -17.07 2.66
CA GLY A 98 -23.31 -17.80 1.40
C GLY A 98 -24.61 -17.57 0.67
N MET A 99 -25.47 -16.66 1.12
CA MET A 99 -26.70 -16.30 0.43
C MET A 99 -26.41 -15.69 -0.94
N PRO A 100 -27.17 -16.02 -2.01
CA PRO A 100 -27.01 -15.43 -3.34
C PRO A 100 -27.11 -13.90 -3.31
N VAL A 101 -26.25 -13.22 -4.07
CA VAL A 101 -26.19 -11.75 -4.11
C VAL A 101 -27.54 -11.12 -4.48
N ASP A 102 -28.29 -11.75 -5.37
CA ASP A 102 -29.60 -11.25 -5.80
C ASP A 102 -30.62 -11.29 -4.65
N ALA A 103 -30.61 -12.33 -3.83
CA ALA A 103 -31.47 -12.45 -2.65
C ALA A 103 -31.08 -11.40 -1.58
N VAL A 104 -29.79 -11.17 -1.36
CA VAL A 104 -29.31 -10.12 -0.45
C VAL A 104 -29.71 -8.74 -0.97
N ASN A 105 -29.56 -8.48 -2.27
CA ASN A 105 -29.96 -7.20 -2.87
C ASN A 105 -31.47 -6.96 -2.82
N ALA A 106 -32.28 -7.99 -2.95
CA ALA A 106 -33.74 -7.88 -2.84
C ALA A 106 -34.21 -7.53 -1.42
N ALA A 107 -33.42 -7.90 -0.41
CA ALA A 107 -33.70 -7.60 1.00
C ALA A 107 -33.27 -6.20 1.46
N ARG A 108 -32.59 -5.43 0.60
CA ARG A 108 -32.07 -4.09 0.94
C ARG A 108 -33.19 -3.08 1.04
N LEU A 109 -33.06 -2.18 2.02
CA LEU A 109 -33.90 -0.98 2.07
C LEU A 109 -33.58 -0.02 0.91
N PRO A 110 -34.59 0.71 0.40
CA PRO A 110 -34.38 1.79 -0.55
C PRO A 110 -33.66 2.94 0.16
N GLY A 111 -32.38 3.03 -0.04
CA GLY A 111 -31.53 4.08 0.55
C GLY A 111 -30.07 3.70 0.41
N ARG A 112 -29.23 4.69 0.38
CA ARG A 112 -27.77 4.53 0.26
C ARG A 112 -27.10 5.46 1.25
N THR A 113 -26.50 4.89 2.28
CA THR A 113 -25.68 5.64 3.23
C THR A 113 -24.25 5.62 2.76
N GLU A 114 -23.60 6.76 2.74
CA GLU A 114 -22.18 6.86 2.44
C GLU A 114 -21.37 6.14 3.52
N GLU A 115 -20.32 5.47 3.13
CA GLU A 115 -19.36 4.88 4.04
C GLU A 115 -18.73 6.01 4.88
N ARG A 116 -18.55 5.78 6.17
CA ARG A 116 -17.81 6.69 7.05
C ARG A 116 -16.61 5.95 7.62
N LEU A 117 -15.43 6.45 7.30
CA LEU A 117 -14.17 5.92 7.79
C LEU A 117 -13.51 6.90 8.76
N PRO A 118 -12.60 6.45 9.63
CA PRO A 118 -11.80 7.35 10.43
C PRO A 118 -11.01 8.32 9.54
N THR A 119 -10.96 9.58 9.92
CA THR A 119 -10.30 10.64 9.14
C THR A 119 -8.77 10.64 9.27
N THR A 120 -8.22 9.76 10.08
CA THR A 120 -6.77 9.62 10.26
C THR A 120 -6.35 8.18 10.06
N ARG A 121 -5.20 7.98 9.39
CA ARG A 121 -4.59 6.67 9.22
C ARG A 121 -3.08 6.78 9.28
N GLN A 122 -2.46 5.91 10.08
CA GLN A 122 -1.01 5.77 10.13
C GLN A 122 -0.66 4.39 9.59
N ARG A 123 0.32 4.34 8.69
CA ARG A 123 0.78 3.10 8.05
C ARG A 123 2.27 2.96 8.25
N TYR A 124 2.70 1.75 8.54
CA TYR A 124 4.11 1.40 8.71
C TYR A 124 4.42 0.15 7.93
N ALA A 125 5.53 0.15 7.25
CA ALA A 125 6.05 -1.03 6.60
C ALA A 125 7.54 -1.17 6.85
N PHE A 126 7.98 -2.40 7.08
CA PHE A 126 9.38 -2.81 7.07
C PHE A 126 9.59 -3.73 5.88
N SER A 127 10.67 -3.54 5.16
CA SER A 127 11.05 -4.39 4.02
C SER A 127 12.50 -4.81 4.14
N ALA A 128 12.78 -6.05 3.76
CA ALA A 128 14.14 -6.57 3.62
C ALA A 128 14.22 -7.40 2.34
N ARG A 129 15.23 -7.14 1.53
CA ARG A 129 15.56 -7.91 0.33
C ARG A 129 16.98 -8.38 0.42
N PHE A 130 17.19 -9.66 0.20
CA PHE A 130 18.51 -10.25 0.08
C PHE A 130 18.66 -10.90 -1.29
N ALA A 131 19.74 -10.60 -1.97
CA ALA A 131 20.12 -11.22 -3.24
C ALA A 131 21.47 -11.89 -3.09
N GLN A 132 21.56 -13.14 -3.54
CA GLN A 132 22.79 -13.95 -3.54
C GLN A 132 23.00 -14.56 -4.92
N ARG A 133 24.13 -14.25 -5.54
CA ARG A 133 24.57 -14.92 -6.76
C ARG A 133 25.29 -16.22 -6.41
N LEU A 134 24.93 -17.29 -7.11
CA LEU A 134 25.48 -18.63 -6.98
C LEU A 134 25.82 -19.12 -8.38
N ALA A 135 27.10 -19.11 -8.77
CA ALA A 135 27.57 -19.56 -10.10
C ALA A 135 26.64 -19.10 -11.25
N ASP A 136 25.76 -19.96 -11.72
CA ASP A 136 24.84 -19.73 -12.84
C ASP A 136 23.40 -19.41 -12.40
N SER A 137 23.23 -19.04 -11.14
CA SER A 137 21.89 -18.66 -10.62
C SER A 137 21.98 -17.51 -9.64
N THR A 138 20.85 -16.81 -9.47
CA THR A 138 20.67 -15.76 -8.44
C THR A 138 19.47 -16.09 -7.59
N PHE A 139 19.69 -16.21 -6.30
CA PHE A 139 18.65 -16.38 -5.29
C PHE A 139 18.23 -15.01 -4.76
N LEU A 140 16.94 -14.75 -4.70
CA LEU A 140 16.35 -13.53 -4.14
C LEU A 140 15.28 -13.90 -3.12
N ILE A 141 15.35 -13.26 -1.98
CA ILE A 141 14.29 -13.29 -0.97
C ILE A 141 13.87 -11.87 -0.63
N ASP A 142 12.58 -11.61 -0.72
CA ASP A 142 11.94 -10.36 -0.31
C ASP A 142 10.99 -10.63 0.84
N GLN A 143 11.09 -9.88 1.92
CA GLN A 143 10.16 -9.92 3.04
C GLN A 143 9.60 -8.51 3.26
N ARG A 144 8.26 -8.40 3.40
CA ARG A 144 7.60 -7.15 3.78
C ARG A 144 6.63 -7.41 4.92
N LEU A 145 6.75 -6.62 5.97
CA LEU A 145 5.83 -6.57 7.11
C LEU A 145 5.10 -5.24 7.06
N TYR A 146 3.80 -5.27 7.31
CA TYR A 146 2.94 -4.09 7.29
C TYR A 146 2.04 -4.06 8.50
N ALA A 147 1.82 -2.87 9.06
CA ALA A 147 0.81 -2.62 10.07
C ALA A 147 0.23 -1.20 9.90
N ASP A 148 -1.04 -1.03 10.27
CA ASP A 148 -1.65 0.30 10.29
C ASP A 148 -2.51 0.54 11.54
N SER A 149 -2.90 1.80 11.74
CA SER A 149 -3.73 2.24 12.87
C SER A 149 -5.17 1.72 12.81
N TRP A 150 -5.60 1.14 11.69
CA TRP A 150 -6.91 0.51 11.54
C TRP A 150 -6.89 -0.99 11.89
N GLY A 151 -5.74 -1.48 12.40
CA GLY A 151 -5.59 -2.86 12.85
C GLY A 151 -5.22 -3.85 11.75
N VAL A 152 -4.98 -3.39 10.52
CA VAL A 152 -4.52 -4.27 9.45
C VAL A 152 -3.06 -4.62 9.67
N LYS A 153 -2.74 -5.91 9.64
CA LYS A 153 -1.39 -6.45 9.68
C LYS A 153 -1.23 -7.42 8.53
N ALA A 154 -0.10 -7.32 7.84
CA ALA A 154 0.20 -8.20 6.71
C ALA A 154 1.68 -8.57 6.67
N SER A 155 1.96 -9.75 6.19
CA SER A 155 3.30 -10.25 5.90
C SER A 155 3.31 -10.81 4.48
N THR A 156 4.30 -10.40 3.70
CA THR A 156 4.48 -10.88 2.33
C THR A 156 5.90 -11.37 2.16
N THR A 157 6.04 -12.62 1.73
CA THR A 157 7.33 -13.23 1.40
C THR A 157 7.34 -13.59 -0.08
N ASN A 158 8.39 -13.22 -0.78
CA ASN A 158 8.61 -13.59 -2.17
C ASN A 158 9.99 -14.23 -2.31
N LEU A 159 10.02 -15.42 -2.88
CA LEU A 159 11.24 -16.19 -3.16
C LEU A 159 11.36 -16.35 -4.69
N ARG A 160 12.53 -16.02 -5.22
CA ARG A 160 12.82 -16.19 -6.64
C ARG A 160 14.20 -16.80 -6.81
N VAL A 161 14.31 -17.67 -7.80
CA VAL A 161 15.58 -18.16 -8.30
C VAL A 161 15.62 -17.86 -9.80
N VAL A 162 16.66 -17.17 -10.23
CA VAL A 162 16.89 -16.82 -11.63
C VAL A 162 18.08 -17.64 -12.12
N PHE A 163 17.91 -18.40 -13.19
CA PHE A 163 18.97 -19.19 -13.80
C PHE A 163 19.49 -18.51 -15.07
N ASP A 164 20.80 -18.41 -15.19
CA ASP A 164 21.48 -17.89 -16.38
C ASP A 164 21.66 -19.07 -17.37
N LEU A 165 20.73 -19.27 -18.31
CA LEU A 165 20.82 -20.31 -19.33
C LEU A 165 21.87 -20.00 -20.39
N SER A 166 22.15 -18.74 -20.64
CA SER A 166 23.21 -18.28 -21.53
C SER A 166 23.54 -16.81 -21.21
N ARG A 167 24.60 -16.27 -21.83
CA ARG A 167 24.96 -14.84 -21.69
C ARG A 167 23.83 -13.86 -22.13
N ARG A 168 22.77 -14.35 -22.77
CA ARG A 168 21.67 -13.53 -23.32
C ARG A 168 20.28 -13.94 -22.82
N VAL A 169 20.15 -15.04 -22.09
CA VAL A 169 18.85 -15.60 -21.68
C VAL A 169 18.90 -16.01 -20.21
N ASN A 170 18.03 -15.38 -19.42
CA ASN A 170 17.79 -15.69 -18.02
C ASN A 170 16.34 -16.19 -17.85
N ILE A 171 16.11 -17.16 -16.99
CA ILE A 171 14.79 -17.71 -16.62
C ILE A 171 14.63 -17.72 -15.11
#